data_1be790d817ce323bb6fde1d4463b28fa
#
_entry.id   1be790d817ce323bb6fde1d4463b28fa
#
_cell.length_a   1.000
_cell.length_b   1.000
_cell.length_c   1.000
_cell.angle_alpha   90.00
_cell.angle_beta   90.00
_cell.angle_gamma   90.00
#
_symmetry.space_group_name_H-M   'P 1'
#
loop_
_entity.id
_entity.type
_entity.pdbx_description
1 polymer ?
#
loop_
_entity_poly.entity_id
_entity_poly.type
_entity_poly.pdbx_seq_one_letter_code
_entity_poly.pdbx_strand_id
1 'polypeptide(L)'
;QMRHGAGVLGTNLPQSLFDNWEITIDGLVKAPYTATLKELVDEAEKAGVVVEKTSKIVCSWNMVGGGGISNVKITGIPVSWLVEKAGGITDGANGVRAMRADGSSRRSFSLDKLNANEALLVYKINGEPLGAKQGYPCTNWVEGVDAQVFSKQINAYTVADGVTQLADTAKTNGAAGMVSIMSVSYTH
;
A
#
# COMPACT_ATOMS: atom_id res chain seq x y z
N GLN A 1 -1.15 -15.93 6.97
CA GLN A 1 0.29 -15.83 7.31
C GLN A 1 1.00 -15.18 6.14
N MET A 2 1.33 -13.89 6.26
CA MET A 2 2.17 -13.22 5.28
C MET A 2 3.61 -13.73 5.42
N ARG A 3 3.95 -14.80 4.67
CA ARG A 3 5.26 -15.46 4.74
C ARG A 3 6.36 -14.83 3.88
N HIS A 4 6.13 -13.74 3.18
CA HIS A 4 7.11 -13.21 2.25
C HIS A 4 7.80 -11.96 2.81
N GLY A 5 9.08 -12.13 3.10
CA GLY A 5 10.00 -11.10 3.56
C GLY A 5 9.82 -10.81 5.04
N ALA A 6 10.52 -11.56 5.88
CA ALA A 6 10.91 -11.01 7.16
C ALA A 6 11.62 -9.70 6.84
N GLY A 7 11.05 -8.59 7.28
CA GLY A 7 11.74 -7.31 7.16
C GLY A 7 13.09 -7.41 7.83
N VAL A 8 14.01 -6.58 7.41
CA VAL A 8 15.37 -6.44 7.96
C VAL A 8 15.36 -6.18 9.47
N LEU A 9 14.21 -5.81 10.01
CA LEU A 9 13.98 -5.51 11.42
C LEU A 9 13.58 -6.76 12.17
N GLY A 10 14.34 -7.10 13.19
CA GLY A 10 13.99 -8.13 14.17
C GLY A 10 12.70 -7.82 14.93
N THR A 11 12.53 -8.36 16.13
CA THR A 11 11.35 -8.12 16.97
C THR A 11 11.37 -6.76 17.69
N ASN A 12 12.49 -6.06 17.69
CA ASN A 12 12.61 -4.73 18.29
C ASN A 12 12.10 -3.68 17.31
N LEU A 13 11.04 -2.99 17.68
CA LEU A 13 10.34 -1.98 16.87
C LEU A 13 10.37 -0.63 17.60
N PRO A 14 11.52 0.07 17.62
CA PRO A 14 11.64 1.31 18.35
C PRO A 14 10.80 2.41 17.69
N GLN A 15 10.16 3.24 18.52
CA GLN A 15 9.38 4.40 18.05
C GLN A 15 10.26 5.35 17.22
N SER A 16 11.54 5.48 17.58
CA SER A 16 12.49 6.30 16.82
C SER A 16 12.65 5.91 15.36
N LEU A 17 12.41 4.62 15.03
CA LEU A 17 12.42 4.17 13.64
C LEU A 17 11.22 4.74 12.87
N PHE A 18 10.03 4.74 13.46
CA PHE A 18 8.85 5.39 12.88
C PHE A 18 9.07 6.89 12.71
N ASP A 19 9.60 7.55 13.75
CA ASP A 19 9.76 8.99 13.76
C ASP A 19 10.74 9.49 12.69
N ASN A 20 11.77 8.70 12.39
CA ASN A 20 12.84 9.06 11.45
C ASN A 20 12.80 8.29 10.12
N TRP A 21 11.74 7.51 9.88
CA TRP A 21 11.62 6.77 8.62
C TRP A 21 11.27 7.70 7.48
N GLU A 22 12.18 7.87 6.53
CA GLU A 22 11.97 8.74 5.37
C GLU A 22 11.14 8.06 4.30
N ILE A 23 10.20 8.81 3.74
CA ILE A 23 9.39 8.45 2.57
C ILE A 23 9.65 9.47 1.49
N THR A 24 10.09 9.00 0.34
CA THR A 24 10.32 9.81 -0.85
C THR A 24 9.22 9.59 -1.88
N ILE A 25 8.76 10.66 -2.50
CA ILE A 25 7.87 10.63 -3.67
C ILE A 25 8.66 11.18 -4.84
N ASP A 26 8.91 10.35 -5.83
CA ASP A 26 9.78 10.69 -6.96
C ASP A 26 9.28 10.13 -8.31
N GLY A 27 10.15 10.15 -9.31
CA GLY A 27 9.84 9.73 -10.67
C GLY A 27 9.12 10.79 -11.47
N LEU A 28 8.05 10.43 -12.16
CA LEU A 28 7.26 11.32 -13.02
C LEU A 28 6.31 12.22 -12.21
N VAL A 29 6.88 13.01 -11.31
CA VAL A 29 6.21 14.04 -10.51
C VAL A 29 6.86 15.40 -10.75
N LYS A 30 6.12 16.49 -10.49
CA LYS A 30 6.62 17.85 -10.77
C LYS A 30 7.76 18.27 -9.85
N ALA A 31 7.73 17.89 -8.60
CA ALA A 31 8.71 18.25 -7.60
C ALA A 31 8.91 17.09 -6.62
N PRO A 32 9.98 16.29 -6.75
CA PRO A 32 10.28 15.24 -5.79
C PRO A 32 10.25 15.74 -4.36
N TYR A 33 9.68 14.95 -3.46
CA TYR A 33 9.40 15.33 -2.09
C TYR A 33 9.83 14.21 -1.14
N THR A 34 10.47 14.58 -0.06
CA THR A 34 10.88 13.64 1.00
C THR A 34 10.50 14.21 2.37
N ALA A 35 9.89 13.39 3.20
CA ALA A 35 9.59 13.72 4.60
C ALA A 35 9.65 12.46 5.46
N THR A 36 9.76 12.62 6.77
CA THR A 36 9.66 11.50 7.69
C THR A 36 8.21 10.98 7.78
N LEU A 37 8.06 9.71 8.08
CA LEU A 37 6.73 9.11 8.26
C LEU A 37 5.94 9.83 9.36
N LYS A 38 6.63 10.26 10.44
CA LYS A 38 5.99 11.04 11.50
C LYS A 38 5.44 12.36 10.97
N GLU A 39 6.23 13.12 10.22
CA GLU A 39 5.78 14.39 9.62
C GLU A 39 4.59 14.17 8.69
N LEU A 40 4.64 13.13 7.84
CA LEU A 40 3.55 12.80 6.92
C LEU A 40 2.26 12.44 7.66
N VAL A 41 2.36 11.67 8.75
CA VAL A 41 1.19 11.30 9.56
C VAL A 41 0.62 12.53 10.26
N ASP A 42 1.44 13.35 10.92
CA ASP A 42 1.01 14.56 11.61
C ASP A 42 0.31 15.54 10.63
N GLU A 43 0.87 15.74 9.45
CA GLU A 43 0.28 16.58 8.41
C GLU A 43 -1.02 16.00 7.84
N ALA A 44 -1.07 14.70 7.61
CA ALA A 44 -2.26 14.04 7.08
C ALA A 44 -3.42 14.04 8.10
N GLU A 45 -3.12 13.85 9.38
CA GLU A 45 -4.11 13.98 10.47
C GLU A 45 -4.64 15.40 10.55
N LYS A 46 -3.76 16.40 10.51
CA LYS A 46 -4.14 17.82 10.51
C LYS A 46 -4.98 18.22 9.29
N ALA A 47 -4.66 17.64 8.13
CA ALA A 47 -5.42 17.85 6.90
C ALA A 47 -6.74 17.06 6.85
N GLY A 48 -6.97 16.11 7.78
CA GLY A 48 -8.16 15.28 7.81
C GLY A 48 -8.23 14.26 6.67
N VAL A 49 -7.09 13.87 6.09
CA VAL A 49 -7.02 12.93 4.95
C VAL A 49 -6.70 11.50 5.35
N VAL A 50 -6.39 11.25 6.61
CA VAL A 50 -6.14 9.90 7.11
C VAL A 50 -7.39 9.04 6.93
N VAL A 51 -7.21 7.87 6.34
CA VAL A 51 -8.29 6.88 6.12
C VAL A 51 -8.18 5.78 7.15
N GLU A 52 -9.30 5.52 7.83
CA GLU A 52 -9.46 4.36 8.69
C GLU A 52 -10.64 3.53 8.16
N LYS A 53 -10.38 2.29 7.77
CA LYS A 53 -11.40 1.41 7.19
C LYS A 53 -11.10 -0.05 7.41
N THR A 54 -12.13 -0.89 7.34
CA THR A 54 -11.97 -2.35 7.27
C THR A 54 -11.64 -2.74 5.84
N SER A 55 -10.53 -3.44 5.67
CA SER A 55 -10.07 -3.92 4.36
C SER A 55 -9.81 -5.42 4.40
N LYS A 56 -9.86 -6.05 3.22
CA LYS A 56 -9.64 -7.47 3.05
C LYS A 56 -8.23 -7.72 2.51
N ILE A 57 -7.52 -8.67 3.11
CA ILE A 57 -6.32 -9.25 2.53
C ILE A 57 -6.69 -10.61 1.94
N VAL A 58 -6.37 -10.81 0.68
CA VAL A 58 -6.49 -12.10 0.00
C VAL A 58 -5.11 -12.56 -0.43
N CYS A 59 -4.72 -13.78 -0.02
CA CYS A 59 -3.49 -14.39 -0.51
C CYS A 59 -3.65 -14.75 -1.99
N SER A 60 -2.64 -14.42 -2.82
CA SER A 60 -2.65 -14.74 -4.26
C SER A 60 -2.75 -16.23 -4.59
N TRP A 61 -2.41 -17.09 -3.64
CA TRP A 61 -2.53 -18.56 -3.72
C TRP A 61 -3.80 -19.10 -3.06
N ASN A 62 -4.71 -18.23 -2.64
CA ASN A 62 -5.96 -18.64 -2.01
C ASN A 62 -6.96 -19.07 -3.07
N MET A 63 -7.24 -20.37 -3.14
CA MET A 63 -8.24 -20.93 -4.07
C MET A 63 -9.66 -20.60 -3.59
N VAL A 64 -10.63 -20.73 -4.47
CA VAL A 64 -12.06 -20.57 -4.12
C VAL A 64 -12.41 -21.49 -2.94
N GLY A 65 -12.94 -20.92 -1.87
CA GLY A 65 -13.23 -21.65 -0.62
C GLY A 65 -12.06 -21.79 0.34
N GLY A 66 -10.87 -21.27 0.00
CA GLY A 66 -9.70 -21.29 0.89
C GLY A 66 -9.76 -20.26 2.03
N GLY A 67 -9.13 -20.58 3.16
CA GLY A 67 -9.08 -19.74 4.37
C GLY A 67 -8.05 -18.60 4.36
N GLY A 68 -7.41 -18.32 3.22
CA GLY A 68 -6.36 -17.27 3.09
C GLY A 68 -6.93 -15.85 2.97
N ILE A 69 -8.04 -15.55 3.65
CA ILE A 69 -8.71 -14.25 3.68
C ILE A 69 -8.74 -13.76 5.12
N SER A 70 -8.41 -12.48 5.31
CA SER A 70 -8.55 -11.82 6.61
C SER A 70 -9.14 -10.42 6.43
N ASN A 71 -10.06 -10.05 7.30
CA ASN A 71 -10.56 -8.69 7.45
C ASN A 71 -9.75 -8.01 8.55
N VAL A 72 -9.21 -6.84 8.26
CA VAL A 72 -8.45 -6.06 9.22
C VAL A 72 -8.84 -4.58 9.12
N LYS A 73 -8.86 -3.90 10.25
CA LYS A 73 -9.03 -2.45 10.29
C LYS A 73 -7.66 -1.81 10.02
N ILE A 74 -7.55 -1.05 8.94
CA ILE A 74 -6.33 -0.37 8.55
C ILE A 74 -6.45 1.13 8.75
N THR A 75 -5.33 1.77 9.09
CA THR A 75 -5.19 3.23 9.14
C THR A 75 -4.02 3.63 8.27
N GLY A 76 -4.25 4.52 7.33
CA GLY A 76 -3.22 4.91 6.37
C GLY A 76 -3.48 6.26 5.71
N ILE A 77 -2.47 6.71 4.96
CA ILE A 77 -2.48 7.95 4.19
C ILE A 77 -2.71 7.60 2.73
N PRO A 78 -3.66 8.25 2.02
CA PRO A 78 -3.82 8.05 0.58
C PRO A 78 -2.54 8.38 -0.18
N VAL A 79 -2.08 7.46 -1.04
CA VAL A 79 -0.86 7.70 -1.85
C VAL A 79 -1.09 8.84 -2.83
N SER A 80 -2.32 9.07 -3.28
CA SER A 80 -2.71 10.24 -4.10
C SER A 80 -2.35 11.56 -3.43
N TRP A 81 -2.63 11.71 -2.13
CA TRP A 81 -2.28 12.89 -1.36
C TRP A 81 -0.76 13.09 -1.25
N LEU A 82 -0.01 12.01 -1.10
CA LEU A 82 1.46 12.08 -1.11
C LEU A 82 2.00 12.54 -2.48
N VAL A 83 1.40 12.06 -3.57
CA VAL A 83 1.76 12.49 -4.93
C VAL A 83 1.40 13.96 -5.16
N GLU A 84 0.28 14.44 -4.62
CA GLU A 84 -0.08 15.87 -4.67
C GLU A 84 0.94 16.76 -3.96
N LYS A 85 1.51 16.30 -2.83
CA LYS A 85 2.60 17.02 -2.13
C LYS A 85 3.88 17.12 -3.01
N ALA A 86 4.09 16.20 -3.92
CA ALA A 86 5.15 16.26 -4.93
C ALA A 86 4.77 17.10 -6.18
N GLY A 87 3.72 17.92 -6.07
CA GLY A 87 3.23 18.77 -7.14
C GLY A 87 2.35 18.08 -8.18
N GLY A 88 2.00 16.82 -7.95
CA GLY A 88 1.21 16.00 -8.88
C GLY A 88 2.05 15.30 -9.95
N ILE A 89 1.35 14.52 -10.76
CA ILE A 89 1.92 13.67 -11.81
C ILE A 89 2.28 14.51 -13.03
N THR A 90 3.37 14.13 -13.72
CA THR A 90 3.73 14.65 -15.05
C THR A 90 3.28 13.69 -16.15
N ASP A 91 3.32 14.19 -17.40
CA ASP A 91 2.91 13.42 -18.57
C ASP A 91 3.71 12.13 -18.75
N GLY A 92 3.06 11.11 -19.28
CA GLY A 92 3.64 9.81 -19.58
C GLY A 92 3.56 8.79 -18.45
N ALA A 93 3.18 9.18 -17.24
CA ALA A 93 2.99 8.25 -16.15
C ALA A 93 1.77 7.34 -16.37
N ASN A 94 1.90 6.06 -16.02
CA ASN A 94 0.77 5.13 -16.05
C ASN A 94 0.61 4.29 -14.78
N GLY A 95 1.49 4.48 -13.79
CA GLY A 95 1.41 3.77 -12.52
C GLY A 95 2.42 4.21 -11.49
N VAL A 96 2.40 3.53 -10.35
CA VAL A 96 3.25 3.82 -9.20
C VAL A 96 3.93 2.54 -8.71
N ARG A 97 5.22 2.63 -8.43
CA ARG A 97 6.02 1.60 -7.77
C ARG A 97 6.21 1.94 -6.30
N ALA A 98 5.80 1.03 -5.43
CA ALA A 98 6.12 1.13 -4.01
C ALA A 98 7.49 0.49 -3.77
N MET A 99 8.51 1.31 -3.55
CA MET A 99 9.89 0.89 -3.34
C MET A 99 10.12 0.55 -1.88
N ARG A 100 10.83 -0.53 -1.64
CA ARG A 100 11.21 -0.97 -0.30
C ARG A 100 12.57 -0.42 0.09
N ALA A 101 12.83 -0.37 1.39
CA ALA A 101 14.10 0.10 1.93
C ALA A 101 15.33 -0.69 1.45
N ASP A 102 15.15 -1.91 0.97
CA ASP A 102 16.21 -2.73 0.37
C ASP A 102 16.42 -2.43 -1.14
N GLY A 103 15.75 -1.42 -1.67
CA GLY A 103 15.81 -1.03 -3.09
C GLY A 103 14.97 -1.90 -4.02
N SER A 104 14.32 -2.93 -3.51
CA SER A 104 13.40 -3.75 -4.30
C SER A 104 12.01 -3.12 -4.38
N SER A 105 11.23 -3.54 -5.36
CA SER A 105 9.80 -3.25 -5.43
C SER A 105 9.02 -4.54 -5.61
N ARG A 106 7.80 -4.52 -5.15
CA ARG A 106 6.79 -5.50 -5.52
C ARG A 106 6.11 -5.06 -6.81
N ARG A 107 4.98 -5.68 -7.14
CA ARG A 107 4.18 -5.26 -8.29
C ARG A 107 3.71 -3.83 -8.12
N SER A 108 3.77 -3.09 -9.20
CA SER A 108 3.28 -1.72 -9.28
C SER A 108 1.75 -1.69 -9.32
N PHE A 109 1.15 -0.56 -9.08
CA PHE A 109 -0.29 -0.35 -9.24
C PHE A 109 -0.58 0.80 -10.21
N SER A 110 -1.75 0.77 -10.84
CA SER A 110 -2.15 1.71 -11.86
C SER A 110 -2.53 3.07 -11.29
N LEU A 111 -2.54 4.09 -12.14
CA LEU A 111 -3.07 5.41 -11.78
C LEU A 111 -4.56 5.36 -11.43
N ASP A 112 -5.33 4.41 -12.00
CA ASP A 112 -6.74 4.23 -11.63
C ASP A 112 -6.88 3.90 -10.14
N LYS A 113 -6.03 3.03 -9.61
CA LYS A 113 -5.98 2.70 -8.17
C LYS A 113 -5.55 3.91 -7.32
N LEU A 114 -4.60 4.68 -7.81
CA LEU A 114 -4.17 5.93 -7.17
C LEU A 114 -5.32 6.93 -7.10
N ASN A 115 -5.95 7.21 -8.23
CA ASN A 115 -7.02 8.21 -8.36
C ASN A 115 -8.31 7.81 -7.62
N ALA A 116 -8.58 6.52 -7.49
CA ALA A 116 -9.70 6.01 -6.71
C ALA A 116 -9.45 6.02 -5.20
N ASN A 117 -8.28 6.49 -4.73
CA ASN A 117 -7.84 6.42 -3.32
C ASN A 117 -7.84 5.00 -2.74
N GLU A 118 -7.59 4.01 -3.59
CA GLU A 118 -7.51 2.61 -3.20
C GLU A 118 -6.10 2.18 -2.77
N ALA A 119 -5.09 3.04 -3.00
CA ALA A 119 -3.72 2.84 -2.56
C ALA A 119 -3.43 3.68 -1.30
N LEU A 120 -3.00 3.02 -0.24
CA LEU A 120 -2.73 3.64 1.06
C LEU A 120 -1.32 3.30 1.56
N LEU A 121 -0.65 4.27 2.15
CA LEU A 121 0.50 4.06 3.02
C LEU A 121 -0.03 3.74 4.42
N VAL A 122 -0.10 2.46 4.76
CA VAL A 122 -0.67 1.98 6.03
C VAL A 122 0.40 1.95 7.10
N TYR A 123 0.09 2.51 8.28
CA TYR A 123 0.98 2.56 9.44
C TYR A 123 0.36 1.99 10.73
N LYS A 124 -0.97 1.68 10.73
CA LYS A 124 -1.64 0.95 11.83
C LYS A 124 -2.54 -0.15 11.30
N ILE A 125 -2.65 -1.22 12.07
CA ILE A 125 -3.62 -2.31 11.85
C ILE A 125 -4.33 -2.56 13.17
N ASN A 126 -5.67 -2.59 13.13
CA ASN A 126 -6.54 -2.77 14.32
C ASN A 126 -6.25 -1.73 15.43
N GLY A 127 -5.92 -0.49 15.04
CA GLY A 127 -5.63 0.60 15.95
C GLY A 127 -4.20 0.63 16.53
N GLU A 128 -3.41 -0.42 16.29
CA GLU A 128 -2.05 -0.55 16.79
C GLU A 128 -1.01 -0.33 15.68
N PRO A 129 0.21 0.15 16.01
CA PRO A 129 1.31 0.18 15.06
C PRO A 129 1.55 -1.19 14.43
N LEU A 130 2.09 -1.20 13.22
CA LEU A 130 2.42 -2.45 12.53
C LEU A 130 3.42 -3.28 13.32
N GLY A 131 3.22 -4.59 13.37
CA GLY A 131 4.25 -5.50 13.83
C GLY A 131 5.35 -5.72 12.77
N ALA A 132 6.51 -6.28 13.17
CA ALA A 132 7.61 -6.58 12.26
C ALA A 132 7.17 -7.44 11.05
N LYS A 133 6.33 -8.43 11.29
CA LYS A 133 5.79 -9.30 10.22
C LYS A 133 4.81 -8.59 9.30
N GLN A 134 4.21 -7.51 9.74
CA GLN A 134 3.28 -6.68 8.97
C GLN A 134 4.00 -5.61 8.16
N GLY A 135 5.28 -5.35 8.46
CA GLY A 135 6.13 -4.41 7.73
C GLY A 135 6.32 -3.07 8.42
N TYR A 136 6.42 -3.07 9.77
CA TYR A 136 6.77 -1.85 10.52
C TYR A 136 7.96 -1.11 9.86
N PRO A 137 7.96 0.21 9.74
CA PRO A 137 6.95 1.13 10.27
C PRO A 137 5.75 1.38 9.34
N CYS A 138 5.83 1.00 8.08
CA CYS A 138 4.74 1.19 7.13
C CYS A 138 4.73 0.16 6.00
N THR A 139 3.58 -0.01 5.39
CA THR A 139 3.38 -0.92 4.27
C THR A 139 2.48 -0.29 3.20
N ASN A 140 2.75 -0.60 1.94
CA ASN A 140 1.86 -0.26 0.85
C ASN A 140 0.66 -1.21 0.84
N TRP A 141 -0.53 -0.66 0.78
CA TRP A 141 -1.79 -1.38 0.73
C TRP A 141 -2.62 -0.92 -0.44
N VAL A 142 -3.04 -1.84 -1.30
CA VAL A 142 -3.87 -1.51 -2.46
C VAL A 142 -5.13 -2.37 -2.43
N GLU A 143 -6.29 -1.74 -2.46
CA GLU A 143 -7.57 -2.46 -2.44
C GLU A 143 -7.90 -3.13 -3.77
N GLY A 144 -8.64 -4.23 -3.68
CA GLY A 144 -9.14 -4.94 -4.85
C GLY A 144 -8.08 -5.72 -5.63
N VAL A 145 -6.88 -5.87 -5.07
CA VAL A 145 -5.77 -6.62 -5.66
C VAL A 145 -5.24 -7.65 -4.68
N ASP A 146 -4.48 -8.62 -5.18
CA ASP A 146 -3.89 -9.65 -4.34
C ASP A 146 -2.69 -9.13 -3.52
N ALA A 147 -2.26 -9.94 -2.55
CA ALA A 147 -1.17 -9.59 -1.63
C ALA A 147 0.20 -9.42 -2.30
N GLN A 148 0.36 -9.68 -3.61
CA GLN A 148 1.62 -9.47 -4.33
C GLN A 148 1.97 -7.99 -4.49
N VAL A 149 0.99 -7.11 -4.31
CA VAL A 149 1.16 -5.65 -4.40
C VAL A 149 1.56 -5.05 -3.07
N PHE A 150 1.25 -5.72 -1.97
CA PHE A 150 1.54 -5.22 -0.64
C PHE A 150 3.04 -5.27 -0.38
N SER A 151 3.65 -4.10 -0.38
CA SER A 151 5.08 -3.94 -0.10
C SER A 151 5.30 -3.47 1.32
N LYS A 152 6.07 -4.22 2.08
CA LYS A 152 6.42 -3.90 3.46
C LYS A 152 7.64 -2.98 3.50
N GLN A 153 7.73 -2.14 4.53
CA GLN A 153 8.89 -1.28 4.76
C GLN A 153 9.22 -0.42 3.55
N ILE A 154 8.20 0.26 3.03
CA ILE A 154 8.38 1.18 1.93
C ILE A 154 9.11 2.42 2.39
N ASN A 155 9.99 2.92 1.54
CA ASN A 155 10.67 4.19 1.71
C ASN A 155 10.51 5.12 0.50
N ALA A 156 9.88 4.66 -0.58
CA ALA A 156 9.55 5.55 -1.69
C ALA A 156 8.32 5.09 -2.49
N TYR A 157 7.64 6.06 -3.09
CA TYR A 157 6.69 5.87 -4.17
C TYR A 157 7.24 6.53 -5.42
N THR A 158 7.56 5.72 -6.43
CA THR A 158 8.09 6.20 -7.71
C THR A 158 6.99 6.15 -8.75
N VAL A 159 6.56 7.32 -9.22
CA VAL A 159 5.62 7.43 -10.33
C VAL A 159 6.37 7.12 -11.62
N ALA A 160 5.84 6.21 -12.44
CA ALA A 160 6.57 5.69 -13.59
C ALA A 160 5.66 5.46 -14.81
N ASP A 161 6.30 5.33 -15.95
CA ASP A 161 5.73 4.75 -17.17
C ASP A 161 5.98 3.22 -17.24
N GLY A 162 5.39 2.55 -18.22
CA GLY A 162 5.64 1.12 -18.47
C GLY A 162 5.22 0.19 -17.32
N VAL A 163 4.35 0.65 -16.42
CA VAL A 163 3.81 -0.14 -15.33
C VAL A 163 2.73 -1.08 -15.86
N THR A 164 2.90 -2.39 -15.63
CA THR A 164 1.87 -3.39 -15.96
C THR A 164 0.66 -3.19 -15.06
N GLN A 165 -0.51 -3.00 -15.65
CA GLN A 165 -1.74 -2.77 -14.89
C GLN A 165 -2.12 -4.00 -14.05
N LEU A 166 -2.33 -3.77 -12.77
CA LEU A 166 -2.66 -4.83 -11.80
C LEU A 166 -4.03 -5.47 -12.03
N ALA A 167 -4.97 -4.71 -12.60
CA ALA A 167 -6.29 -5.23 -12.97
C ALA A 167 -6.19 -6.47 -13.88
N ASP A 168 -5.23 -6.48 -14.79
CA ASP A 168 -5.03 -7.61 -15.70
C ASP A 168 -4.41 -8.81 -14.98
N THR A 169 -3.56 -8.55 -14.00
CA THR A 169 -2.93 -9.62 -13.20
C THR A 169 -3.90 -10.27 -12.22
N ALA A 170 -4.77 -9.49 -11.61
CA ALA A 170 -5.82 -10.01 -10.73
C ALA A 170 -6.81 -10.90 -11.49
N LYS A 171 -7.16 -10.52 -12.72
CA LYS A 171 -8.03 -11.33 -13.61
C LYS A 171 -7.39 -12.65 -14.02
N THR A 172 -6.08 -12.66 -14.28
CA THR A 172 -5.36 -13.87 -14.71
C THR A 172 -5.12 -14.87 -13.58
N ASN A 173 -5.08 -14.41 -12.31
CA ASN A 173 -4.78 -15.28 -11.17
C ASN A 173 -6.03 -15.76 -10.39
N GLY A 174 -7.22 -15.60 -10.94
CA GLY A 174 -8.47 -16.02 -10.29
C GLY A 174 -8.91 -15.16 -9.09
N ALA A 175 -8.08 -14.23 -8.62
CA ALA A 175 -8.42 -13.35 -7.52
C ALA A 175 -9.59 -12.42 -7.84
N ALA A 176 -9.74 -12.02 -9.10
CA ALA A 176 -10.87 -11.22 -9.56
C ALA A 176 -12.21 -11.98 -9.49
N GLY A 177 -12.20 -13.29 -9.70
CA GLY A 177 -13.39 -14.12 -9.52
C GLY A 177 -13.87 -14.21 -8.08
N MET A 178 -12.94 -14.19 -7.12
CA MET A 178 -13.28 -14.21 -5.69
C MET A 178 -13.86 -12.89 -5.18
N VAL A 179 -13.37 -11.77 -5.68
CA VAL A 179 -13.92 -10.45 -5.33
C VAL A 179 -15.37 -10.34 -5.83
N SER A 180 -15.65 -10.85 -7.02
CA SER A 180 -16.98 -10.83 -7.62
C SER A 180 -18.00 -11.72 -6.85
N ILE A 181 -17.57 -12.90 -6.39
CA ILE A 181 -18.43 -13.82 -5.62
C ILE A 181 -18.73 -13.26 -4.21
N MET A 182 -17.81 -12.52 -3.61
CA MET A 182 -18.03 -11.92 -2.29
C MET A 182 -18.93 -10.69 -2.32
N SER A 183 -19.01 -9.97 -3.44
CA SER A 183 -19.94 -8.85 -3.61
C SER A 183 -21.41 -9.30 -3.77
N VAL A 184 -21.64 -10.53 -4.21
CA VAL A 184 -22.98 -11.12 -4.38
C VAL A 184 -23.53 -11.66 -3.06
N SER A 185 -22.69 -11.97 -2.08
CA SER A 185 -23.08 -12.59 -0.79
C SER A 185 -23.64 -11.60 0.24
N TYR A 186 -23.69 -10.31 -0.05
CA TYR A 186 -24.14 -9.26 0.88
C TYR A 186 -25.50 -8.62 0.50
N THR A 187 -26.24 -9.20 -0.41
CA THR A 187 -27.59 -8.71 -0.79
C THR A 187 -28.72 -9.61 -0.28
N HIS A 188 -28.58 -10.15 0.95
CA HIS A 188 -29.71 -10.76 1.65
C HIS A 188 -29.68 -10.37 3.13
#